data_4a3fab62de9e49f1c5a186fde8186100
#
_entry.id   4a3fab62de9e49f1c5a186fde8186100
#
_cell.length_a   1.000
_cell.length_b   1.000
_cell.length_c   1.000
_cell.angle_alpha   90.00
_cell.angle_beta   90.00
_cell.angle_gamma   90.00
#
_symmetry.space_group_name_H-M   'P 1'
#
loop_
_entity.id
_entity.type
_entity.pdbx_description
1 polymer ?
#
loop_
_entity_poly.entity_id
_entity_poly.type
_entity_poly.pdbx_seq_one_letter_code
_entity_poly.pdbx_strand_id
1 'polypeptide(L)'
;EVADKRAAYHTTLTCLRDVAAMMAPIAPFFADWLYGQVVPSTGAHASVHLADFPVGDGSITDADLERRMGLARAIVANTLALRNEAGINVRQPVARILVVEEPGVARGDVEAVAPTVRDEVNVDAIEFVAGEGDLVKRRVKANFKTLGKRLGKQMKPAAAAIAALDDADIAAFMRDGALTVDVEGTPVSLGEDDLIVSAEGVEGWLVGREDGVTVALDSTLDDSLIQRG
;
A
#
# COMPACT_ATOMS: atom_id res chain seq x y z
N GLU A 1 -5.70 18.67 -21.43
CA GLU A 1 -4.34 19.15 -21.07
C GLU A 1 -4.33 20.63 -20.62
N VAL A 2 -4.80 21.60 -21.44
CA VAL A 2 -4.81 23.04 -21.07
C VAL A 2 -5.73 23.32 -19.88
N ALA A 3 -6.92 22.72 -19.85
CA ALA A 3 -7.88 22.89 -18.76
C ALA A 3 -7.36 22.31 -17.44
N ASP A 4 -6.75 21.16 -17.48
CA ASP A 4 -6.16 20.48 -16.32
C ASP A 4 -4.98 21.28 -15.75
N LYS A 5 -4.07 21.71 -16.61
CA LYS A 5 -2.96 22.58 -16.22
C LYS A 5 -3.44 23.90 -15.57
N ARG A 6 -4.52 24.48 -16.12
CA ARG A 6 -5.12 25.69 -15.54
C ARG A 6 -5.74 25.43 -14.17
N ALA A 7 -6.43 24.29 -13.99
CA ALA A 7 -6.98 23.88 -12.72
C ALA A 7 -5.87 23.66 -11.66
N ALA A 8 -4.79 23.00 -12.03
CA ALA A 8 -3.63 22.79 -11.16
C ALA A 8 -3.01 24.11 -10.69
N TYR A 9 -2.79 25.07 -11.60
CA TYR A 9 -2.30 26.39 -11.22
C TYR A 9 -3.26 27.13 -10.30
N HIS A 10 -4.56 27.09 -10.60
CA HIS A 10 -5.55 27.76 -9.77
C HIS A 10 -5.57 27.18 -8.34
N THR A 11 -5.56 25.87 -8.22
CA THR A 11 -5.52 25.17 -6.93
C THR A 11 -4.25 25.55 -6.15
N THR A 12 -3.09 25.49 -6.81
CA THR A 12 -1.80 25.81 -6.19
C THR A 12 -1.76 27.26 -5.69
N LEU A 13 -2.21 28.23 -6.52
CA LEU A 13 -2.26 29.63 -6.12
C LEU A 13 -3.21 29.88 -4.95
N THR A 14 -4.37 29.24 -4.95
CA THR A 14 -5.33 29.31 -3.82
C THR A 14 -4.71 28.77 -2.54
N CYS A 15 -4.10 27.60 -2.59
CA CYS A 15 -3.43 27.01 -1.43
C CYS A 15 -2.29 27.92 -0.91
N LEU A 16 -1.45 28.46 -1.79
CA LEU A 16 -0.35 29.33 -1.39
C LEU A 16 -0.84 30.63 -0.76
N ARG A 17 -1.90 31.24 -1.31
CA ARG A 17 -2.54 32.42 -0.74
C ARG A 17 -3.05 32.16 0.67
N ASP A 18 -3.79 31.09 0.85
CA ASP A 18 -4.40 30.72 2.13
C ASP A 18 -3.35 30.33 3.17
N VAL A 19 -2.30 29.60 2.75
CA VAL A 19 -1.13 29.30 3.60
C VAL A 19 -0.42 30.59 4.03
N ALA A 20 -0.22 31.55 3.12
CA ALA A 20 0.39 32.84 3.48
C ALA A 20 -0.46 33.57 4.54
N ALA A 21 -1.79 33.59 4.37
CA ALA A 21 -2.68 34.24 5.33
C ALA A 21 -2.67 33.52 6.70
N MET A 22 -2.66 32.19 6.73
CA MET A 22 -2.56 31.41 7.98
C MET A 22 -1.21 31.58 8.67
N MET A 23 -0.12 31.77 7.91
CA MET A 23 1.22 31.99 8.46
C MET A 23 1.48 33.41 8.95
N ALA A 24 0.68 34.38 8.54
CA ALA A 24 0.89 35.80 8.87
C ALA A 24 1.08 36.10 10.37
N PRO A 25 0.34 35.49 11.32
CA PRO A 25 0.56 35.68 12.75
C PRO A 25 1.88 35.08 13.28
N ILE A 26 2.47 34.10 12.59
CA ILE A 26 3.65 33.36 13.05
C ILE A 26 4.91 33.87 12.37
N ALA A 27 4.86 34.07 11.05
CA ALA A 27 5.99 34.53 10.23
C ALA A 27 5.60 35.70 9.35
N PRO A 28 5.36 36.92 9.93
CA PRO A 28 4.71 38.04 9.26
C PRO A 28 5.44 38.51 8.00
N PHE A 29 6.76 38.61 8.04
CA PHE A 29 7.55 39.11 6.89
C PHE A 29 7.57 38.12 5.73
N PHE A 30 7.72 36.84 6.04
CA PHE A 30 7.69 35.77 5.01
C PHE A 30 6.30 35.65 4.40
N ALA A 31 5.26 35.67 5.23
CA ALA A 31 3.89 35.59 4.78
C ALA A 31 3.50 36.73 3.85
N ASP A 32 3.92 37.97 4.17
CA ASP A 32 3.65 39.15 3.34
C ASP A 32 4.42 39.08 2.00
N TRP A 33 5.67 38.67 2.06
CA TRP A 33 6.46 38.43 0.84
C TRP A 33 5.81 37.35 -0.05
N LEU A 34 5.44 36.20 0.51
CA LEU A 34 4.80 35.10 -0.25
C LEU A 34 3.46 35.55 -0.85
N TYR A 35 2.65 36.25 -0.07
CA TYR A 35 1.35 36.77 -0.50
C TYR A 35 1.52 37.70 -1.70
N GLY A 36 2.51 38.60 -1.67
CA GLY A 36 2.84 39.49 -2.77
C GLY A 36 3.32 38.79 -4.05
N GLN A 37 3.82 37.54 -3.96
CA GLN A 37 4.18 36.74 -5.14
C GLN A 37 2.97 36.09 -5.81
N VAL A 38 1.93 35.76 -5.05
CA VAL A 38 0.78 34.95 -5.52
C VAL A 38 -0.48 35.78 -5.74
N VAL A 39 -0.60 36.93 -5.07
CA VAL A 39 -1.74 37.86 -5.22
C VAL A 39 -1.33 39.03 -6.08
N PRO A 40 -2.06 39.35 -7.18
CA PRO A 40 -1.75 40.53 -7.98
C PRO A 40 -1.81 41.80 -7.14
N SER A 41 -0.82 42.69 -7.32
CA SER A 41 -0.74 43.98 -6.61
C SER A 41 -1.91 44.93 -6.87
N THR A 42 -2.74 44.63 -7.84
CA THR A 42 -3.99 45.34 -8.18
C THR A 42 -5.21 44.82 -7.40
N GLY A 43 -5.03 43.82 -6.52
CA GLY A 43 -6.08 43.27 -5.67
C GLY A 43 -6.49 44.17 -4.50
N ALA A 44 -7.59 43.79 -3.83
CA ALA A 44 -8.18 44.54 -2.73
C ALA A 44 -7.24 44.73 -1.52
N HIS A 45 -6.22 43.85 -1.38
CA HIS A 45 -5.31 43.84 -0.23
C HIS A 45 -3.85 43.87 -0.73
N ALA A 46 -3.15 44.95 -0.48
CA ALA A 46 -1.74 45.12 -0.83
C ALA A 46 -0.79 44.33 0.10
N SER A 47 -1.27 43.82 1.20
CA SER A 47 -0.53 43.07 2.19
C SER A 47 -1.41 41.95 2.77
N VAL A 48 -0.81 40.83 3.13
CA VAL A 48 -1.49 39.72 3.82
C VAL A 48 -2.11 40.14 5.15
N HIS A 49 -1.52 41.12 5.79
CA HIS A 49 -2.01 41.65 7.10
C HIS A 49 -3.28 42.50 6.98
N LEU A 50 -3.70 42.83 5.77
CA LEU A 50 -4.97 43.52 5.47
C LEU A 50 -6.02 42.56 4.92
N ALA A 51 -5.63 41.32 4.62
CA ALA A 51 -6.52 40.28 4.13
C ALA A 51 -7.28 39.61 5.28
N ASP A 52 -8.47 39.12 4.98
CA ASP A 52 -9.23 38.29 5.93
C ASP A 52 -8.54 36.96 6.16
N PHE A 53 -8.67 36.45 7.39
CA PHE A 53 -8.19 35.11 7.70
C PHE A 53 -9.02 34.05 6.95
N PRO A 54 -8.38 33.04 6.31
CA PRO A 54 -9.10 32.07 5.50
C PRO A 54 -10.14 31.30 6.32
N VAL A 55 -11.31 31.19 5.75
CA VAL A 55 -12.42 30.39 6.31
C VAL A 55 -12.65 29.21 5.39
N GLY A 56 -12.72 28.01 5.97
CA GLY A 56 -12.98 26.79 5.20
C GLY A 56 -14.38 26.83 4.55
N ASP A 57 -14.43 26.56 3.27
CA ASP A 57 -15.68 26.42 2.54
C ASP A 57 -16.07 24.92 2.47
N GLY A 58 -16.95 24.50 3.37
CA GLY A 58 -17.43 23.10 3.41
C GLY A 58 -18.24 22.68 2.16
N SER A 59 -18.66 23.65 1.32
CA SER A 59 -19.42 23.33 0.10
C SER A 59 -18.59 22.70 -1.00
N ILE A 60 -17.25 22.88 -0.94
CA ILE A 60 -16.31 22.29 -1.91
C ILE A 60 -15.71 20.96 -1.42
N THR A 61 -16.05 20.50 -0.22
CA THR A 61 -15.57 19.25 0.34
C THR A 61 -16.28 18.08 -0.33
N ASP A 62 -15.53 17.20 -0.96
CA ASP A 62 -16.00 15.93 -1.52
C ASP A 62 -15.37 14.78 -0.73
N ALA A 63 -16.12 14.25 0.24
CA ALA A 63 -15.64 13.20 1.14
C ALA A 63 -15.30 11.89 0.37
N ASP A 64 -16.00 11.60 -0.74
CA ASP A 64 -15.70 10.44 -1.57
C ASP A 64 -14.41 10.62 -2.35
N LEU A 65 -14.18 11.80 -2.90
CA LEU A 65 -12.92 12.15 -3.56
C LEU A 65 -11.75 12.11 -2.57
N GLU A 66 -11.91 12.70 -1.39
CA GLU A 66 -10.88 12.70 -0.34
C GLU A 66 -10.49 11.27 0.07
N ARG A 67 -11.50 10.41 0.27
CA ARG A 67 -11.29 9.00 0.60
C ARG A 67 -10.55 8.26 -0.52
N ARG A 68 -10.96 8.44 -1.77
CA ARG A 68 -10.30 7.83 -2.95
C ARG A 68 -8.87 8.32 -3.12
N MET A 69 -8.64 9.62 -2.92
CA MET A 69 -7.28 10.18 -2.99
C MET A 69 -6.40 9.73 -1.82
N GLY A 70 -6.98 9.54 -0.62
CA GLY A 70 -6.32 8.90 0.50
C GLY A 70 -5.86 7.48 0.15
N LEU A 71 -6.74 6.68 -0.45
CA LEU A 71 -6.44 5.34 -0.94
C LEU A 71 -5.35 5.35 -2.03
N ALA A 72 -5.45 6.28 -3.01
CA ALA A 72 -4.42 6.43 -4.04
C ALA A 72 -3.03 6.71 -3.43
N ARG A 73 -2.96 7.62 -2.46
CA ARG A 73 -1.70 7.96 -1.76
C ARG A 73 -1.12 6.76 -1.01
N ALA A 74 -1.95 5.97 -0.33
CA ALA A 74 -1.50 4.76 0.37
C ALA A 74 -0.94 3.72 -0.61
N ILE A 75 -1.62 3.49 -1.76
CA ILE A 75 -1.14 2.58 -2.81
C ILE A 75 0.18 3.08 -3.39
N VAL A 76 0.29 4.37 -3.70
CA VAL A 76 1.52 4.97 -4.25
C VAL A 76 2.68 4.84 -3.26
N ALA A 77 2.49 5.25 -1.99
CA ALA A 77 3.52 5.18 -0.97
C ALA A 77 4.05 3.76 -0.79
N ASN A 78 3.13 2.79 -0.67
CA ASN A 78 3.46 1.38 -0.53
C ASN A 78 4.22 0.85 -1.77
N THR A 79 3.73 1.15 -2.98
CA THR A 79 4.39 0.72 -4.22
C THR A 79 5.80 1.31 -4.34
N LEU A 80 6.00 2.59 -4.00
CA LEU A 80 7.32 3.23 -4.02
C LEU A 80 8.28 2.63 -2.98
N ALA A 81 7.77 2.28 -1.79
CA ALA A 81 8.56 1.56 -0.77
C ALA A 81 9.03 0.19 -1.28
N LEU A 82 8.13 -0.59 -1.91
CA LEU A 82 8.47 -1.89 -2.50
C LEU A 82 9.46 -1.77 -3.66
N ARG A 83 9.33 -0.75 -4.51
CA ARG A 83 10.31 -0.45 -5.56
C ARG A 83 11.69 -0.16 -4.98
N ASN A 84 11.75 0.63 -3.92
CA ASN A 84 13.01 0.93 -3.24
C ASN A 84 13.64 -0.32 -2.64
N GLU A 85 12.84 -1.19 -2.02
CA GLU A 85 13.29 -2.49 -1.49
C GLU A 85 13.86 -3.39 -2.61
N ALA A 86 13.18 -3.44 -3.77
CA ALA A 86 13.63 -4.18 -4.94
C ALA A 86 14.83 -3.54 -5.66
N GLY A 87 15.20 -2.30 -5.33
CA GLY A 87 16.19 -1.54 -6.08
C GLY A 87 15.74 -1.12 -7.49
N ILE A 88 14.42 -1.08 -7.73
CA ILE A 88 13.82 -0.71 -9.03
C ILE A 88 13.55 0.79 -9.07
N ASN A 89 14.23 1.51 -9.95
CA ASN A 89 14.01 2.95 -10.13
C ASN A 89 12.57 3.22 -10.63
N VAL A 90 11.96 4.35 -10.21
CA VAL A 90 10.61 4.74 -10.63
C VAL A 90 10.50 4.94 -12.14
N ARG A 91 11.59 5.35 -12.81
CA ARG A 91 11.62 5.47 -14.28
C ARG A 91 11.51 4.12 -14.99
N GLN A 92 11.93 3.04 -14.35
CA GLN A 92 11.79 1.69 -14.87
C GLN A 92 10.33 1.25 -14.79
N PRO A 93 9.62 1.03 -15.90
CA PRO A 93 8.26 0.54 -15.84
C PRO A 93 8.22 -0.88 -15.27
N VAL A 94 7.14 -1.21 -14.57
CA VAL A 94 6.86 -2.53 -14.02
C VAL A 94 5.54 -3.02 -14.58
N ALA A 95 5.42 -4.31 -14.83
CA ALA A 95 4.26 -4.89 -15.51
C ALA A 95 2.95 -4.60 -14.74
N ARG A 96 2.96 -4.85 -13.41
CA ARG A 96 1.73 -4.71 -12.62
C ARG A 96 1.99 -4.63 -11.12
N ILE A 97 0.97 -4.11 -10.45
CA ILE A 97 0.77 -4.27 -9.01
C ILE A 97 -0.55 -4.96 -8.74
N LEU A 98 -0.63 -5.70 -7.64
CA LEU A 98 -1.86 -6.27 -7.13
C LEU A 98 -2.28 -5.51 -5.89
N VAL A 99 -3.57 -5.17 -5.79
CA VAL A 99 -4.16 -4.54 -4.61
C VAL A 99 -5.12 -5.54 -3.98
N VAL A 100 -4.96 -5.79 -2.69
CA VAL A 100 -5.83 -6.72 -1.94
C VAL A 100 -7.14 -6.03 -1.61
N GLU A 101 -8.26 -6.68 -1.92
CA GLU A 101 -9.59 -6.24 -1.50
C GLU A 101 -9.75 -6.51 -0.01
N GLU A 102 -9.76 -5.45 0.79
CA GLU A 102 -9.92 -5.48 2.24
C GLU A 102 -11.03 -4.52 2.68
N PRO A 103 -11.54 -4.64 3.92
CA PRO A 103 -12.44 -3.63 4.47
C PRO A 103 -11.83 -2.23 4.38
N GLY A 104 -12.50 -1.32 3.66
CA GLY A 104 -12.00 0.03 3.37
C GLY A 104 -11.28 0.18 2.02
N VAL A 105 -10.96 -0.91 1.32
CA VAL A 105 -10.34 -0.92 -0.02
C VAL A 105 -11.31 -1.53 -1.02
N ALA A 106 -12.26 -0.74 -1.49
CA ALA A 106 -13.22 -1.19 -2.49
C ALA A 106 -12.63 -1.07 -3.89
N ARG A 107 -12.81 -2.11 -4.72
CA ARG A 107 -12.34 -2.14 -6.11
C ARG A 107 -12.74 -0.90 -6.90
N GLY A 108 -14.01 -0.49 -6.84
CA GLY A 108 -14.50 0.68 -7.58
C GLY A 108 -13.83 2.00 -7.20
N ASP A 109 -13.37 2.13 -5.95
CA ASP A 109 -12.62 3.32 -5.52
C ASP A 109 -11.20 3.33 -6.06
N VAL A 110 -10.54 2.18 -6.09
CA VAL A 110 -9.20 2.04 -6.68
C VAL A 110 -9.27 2.22 -8.20
N GLU A 111 -10.26 1.63 -8.88
CA GLU A 111 -10.46 1.81 -10.32
C GLU A 111 -10.64 3.28 -10.70
N ALA A 112 -11.34 4.06 -9.88
CA ALA A 112 -11.56 5.48 -10.11
C ALA A 112 -10.26 6.31 -10.07
N VAL A 113 -9.25 5.89 -9.30
CA VAL A 113 -7.95 6.57 -9.16
C VAL A 113 -6.81 5.83 -9.88
N ALA A 114 -7.09 4.67 -10.47
CA ALA A 114 -6.09 3.83 -11.13
C ALA A 114 -5.24 4.56 -12.18
N PRO A 115 -5.78 5.43 -13.05
CA PRO A 115 -4.96 6.18 -13.99
C PRO A 115 -3.89 7.02 -13.28
N THR A 116 -4.29 7.78 -12.25
CA THR A 116 -3.36 8.62 -11.47
C THR A 116 -2.30 7.79 -10.77
N VAL A 117 -2.68 6.67 -10.15
CA VAL A 117 -1.74 5.77 -9.48
C VAL A 117 -0.74 5.18 -10.47
N ARG A 118 -1.23 4.70 -11.63
CA ARG A 118 -0.37 4.10 -12.67
C ARG A 118 0.68 5.08 -13.18
N ASP A 119 0.28 6.31 -13.45
CA ASP A 119 1.17 7.34 -13.94
C ASP A 119 2.23 7.72 -12.87
N GLU A 120 1.83 7.81 -11.60
CA GLU A 120 2.72 8.20 -10.50
C GLU A 120 3.77 7.13 -10.19
N VAL A 121 3.39 5.84 -10.19
CA VAL A 121 4.30 4.76 -9.85
C VAL A 121 4.86 4.02 -11.07
N ASN A 122 4.55 4.45 -12.28
CA ASN A 122 5.01 3.88 -13.56
C ASN A 122 4.78 2.37 -13.65
N VAL A 123 3.50 1.95 -13.56
CA VAL A 123 3.07 0.56 -13.72
C VAL A 123 2.08 0.44 -14.88
N ASP A 124 2.17 -0.65 -15.64
CA ASP A 124 1.28 -0.86 -16.79
C ASP A 124 -0.14 -1.27 -16.35
N ALA A 125 -0.29 -2.06 -15.28
CA ALA A 125 -1.58 -2.54 -14.81
C ALA A 125 -1.72 -2.52 -13.28
N ILE A 126 -2.98 -2.36 -12.82
CA ILE A 126 -3.40 -2.59 -11.44
C ILE A 126 -4.42 -3.70 -11.48
N GLU A 127 -4.16 -4.80 -10.78
CA GLU A 127 -5.05 -5.94 -10.66
C GLU A 127 -5.52 -6.11 -9.21
N PHE A 128 -6.58 -6.88 -9.01
CA PHE A 128 -7.17 -7.07 -7.70
C PHE A 128 -7.13 -8.54 -7.30
N VAL A 129 -6.89 -8.79 -6.02
CA VAL A 129 -6.96 -10.12 -5.42
C VAL A 129 -7.88 -10.09 -4.21
N ALA A 130 -8.66 -11.15 -4.05
CA ALA A 130 -9.69 -11.24 -3.01
C ALA A 130 -9.13 -11.45 -1.59
N GLY A 131 -7.81 -11.62 -1.45
CA GLY A 131 -7.15 -11.79 -0.15
C GLY A 131 -5.65 -11.97 -0.26
N GLU A 132 -4.95 -11.79 0.85
CA GLU A 132 -3.50 -12.00 0.94
C GLU A 132 -3.07 -13.45 0.62
N GLY A 133 -4.00 -14.41 0.69
CA GLY A 133 -3.71 -15.83 0.43
C GLY A 133 -3.18 -16.10 -0.97
N ASP A 134 -3.58 -15.30 -1.95
CA ASP A 134 -3.13 -15.43 -3.33
C ASP A 134 -1.73 -14.83 -3.57
N LEU A 135 -1.27 -13.97 -2.66
CA LEU A 135 -0.01 -13.23 -2.76
C LEU A 135 1.12 -13.82 -1.93
N VAL A 136 0.79 -14.65 -0.96
CA VAL A 136 1.73 -15.16 0.02
C VAL A 136 1.59 -16.68 0.07
N LYS A 137 2.58 -17.40 -0.40
CA LYS A 137 2.69 -18.83 -0.09
C LYS A 137 3.02 -18.96 1.38
N ARG A 138 2.02 -19.36 2.15
CA ARG A 138 2.24 -19.69 3.56
C ARG A 138 2.97 -21.02 3.62
N ARG A 139 4.15 -21.00 4.23
CA ARG A 139 4.87 -22.24 4.56
C ARG A 139 4.79 -22.47 6.05
N VAL A 140 4.45 -23.70 6.39
CA VAL A 140 4.41 -24.13 7.78
C VAL A 140 5.64 -24.99 8.04
N LYS A 141 6.37 -24.66 9.10
CA LYS A 141 7.50 -25.46 9.58
C LYS A 141 7.19 -26.00 10.95
N ALA A 142 7.61 -27.24 11.21
CA ALA A 142 7.51 -27.83 12.52
C ALA A 142 8.35 -27.08 13.55
N ASN A 143 7.79 -26.74 14.70
CA ASN A 143 8.53 -26.19 15.82
C ASN A 143 9.25 -27.33 16.55
N PHE A 144 10.54 -27.49 16.27
CA PHE A 144 11.35 -28.56 16.85
C PHE A 144 11.49 -28.47 18.38
N LYS A 145 11.28 -27.28 18.97
CA LYS A 145 11.38 -27.12 20.45
C LYS A 145 10.20 -27.75 21.17
N THR A 146 9.01 -27.63 20.63
CA THR A 146 7.77 -28.18 21.21
C THR A 146 7.55 -29.62 20.76
N LEU A 147 7.54 -29.87 19.45
CA LEU A 147 7.28 -31.19 18.86
C LEU A 147 8.40 -32.21 19.14
N GLY A 148 9.65 -31.78 19.22
CA GLY A 148 10.77 -32.69 19.46
C GLY A 148 10.67 -33.45 20.77
N LYS A 149 10.13 -32.82 21.83
CA LYS A 149 9.88 -33.45 23.11
C LYS A 149 8.71 -34.44 23.09
N ARG A 150 7.70 -34.20 22.23
CA ARG A 150 6.49 -35.01 22.13
C ARG A 150 6.69 -36.21 21.20
N LEU A 151 7.33 -35.99 20.05
CA LEU A 151 7.37 -36.99 18.96
C LEU A 151 8.70 -37.79 18.91
N GLY A 152 9.78 -37.30 19.52
CA GLY A 152 11.03 -38.04 19.60
C GLY A 152 11.51 -38.58 18.23
N LYS A 153 11.49 -39.91 18.07
CA LYS A 153 11.92 -40.58 16.82
C LYS A 153 11.00 -40.31 15.62
N GLN A 154 9.74 -39.94 15.85
CA GLN A 154 8.76 -39.61 14.80
C GLN A 154 8.85 -38.16 14.31
N MET A 155 9.80 -37.37 14.82
CA MET A 155 9.95 -35.98 14.44
C MET A 155 10.28 -35.78 12.97
N LYS A 156 11.08 -36.65 12.36
CA LYS A 156 11.42 -36.57 10.92
C LYS A 156 10.20 -36.79 10.02
N PRO A 157 9.44 -37.88 10.18
CA PRO A 157 8.23 -38.08 9.38
C PRO A 157 7.16 -37.00 9.66
N ALA A 158 7.03 -36.53 10.89
CA ALA A 158 6.13 -35.44 11.23
C ALA A 158 6.50 -34.12 10.53
N ALA A 159 7.78 -33.78 10.50
CA ALA A 159 8.25 -32.59 9.79
C ALA A 159 8.03 -32.67 8.28
N ALA A 160 8.15 -33.87 7.69
CA ALA A 160 7.86 -34.09 6.28
C ALA A 160 6.36 -33.97 5.97
N ALA A 161 5.49 -34.52 6.83
CA ALA A 161 4.04 -34.40 6.71
C ALA A 161 3.58 -32.94 6.86
N ILE A 162 4.14 -32.19 7.81
CA ILE A 162 3.87 -30.77 8.00
C ILE A 162 4.32 -29.93 6.78
N ALA A 163 5.47 -30.25 6.20
CA ALA A 163 5.98 -29.55 5.00
C ALA A 163 5.16 -29.86 3.73
N ALA A 164 4.36 -30.92 3.74
CA ALA A 164 3.50 -31.34 2.63
C ALA A 164 2.05 -30.82 2.76
N LEU A 165 1.73 -30.05 3.81
CA LEU A 165 0.41 -29.42 3.98
C LEU A 165 0.12 -28.47 2.81
N ASP A 166 -1.11 -28.52 2.32
CA ASP A 166 -1.57 -27.61 1.29
C ASP A 166 -2.11 -26.27 1.86
N ASP A 167 -2.42 -25.32 0.99
CA ASP A 167 -2.91 -24.01 1.38
C ASP A 167 -4.28 -24.09 2.11
N ALA A 168 -5.11 -25.11 1.81
CA ALA A 168 -6.39 -25.33 2.46
C ALA A 168 -6.22 -25.82 3.90
N ASP A 169 -5.28 -26.72 4.13
CA ASP A 169 -4.91 -27.23 5.46
C ASP A 169 -4.34 -26.10 6.33
N ILE A 170 -3.48 -25.26 5.75
CA ILE A 170 -2.89 -24.12 6.43
C ILE A 170 -3.95 -23.07 6.80
N ALA A 171 -4.90 -22.82 5.91
CA ALA A 171 -6.01 -21.91 6.17
C ALA A 171 -6.95 -22.46 7.26
N ALA A 172 -7.23 -23.77 7.27
CA ALA A 172 -8.01 -24.43 8.31
C ALA A 172 -7.30 -24.31 9.67
N PHE A 173 -5.99 -24.58 9.72
CA PHE A 173 -5.20 -24.42 10.94
C PHE A 173 -5.24 -22.99 11.49
N MET A 174 -5.12 -21.98 10.64
CA MET A 174 -5.16 -20.58 11.08
C MET A 174 -6.54 -20.17 11.60
N ARG A 175 -7.61 -20.77 11.12
CA ARG A 175 -8.97 -20.52 11.60
C ARG A 175 -9.28 -21.24 12.90
N ASP A 176 -8.87 -22.51 13.00
CA ASP A 176 -9.31 -23.43 14.06
C ASP A 176 -8.25 -23.59 15.19
N GLY A 177 -7.01 -23.07 14.98
CA GLY A 177 -5.90 -23.15 15.95
C GLY A 177 -5.34 -24.55 16.16
N ALA A 178 -5.86 -25.56 15.49
CA ALA A 178 -5.43 -26.94 15.61
C ALA A 178 -5.58 -27.68 14.27
N LEU A 179 -4.65 -28.60 14.01
CA LEU A 179 -4.66 -29.46 12.83
C LEU A 179 -4.26 -30.88 13.21
N THR A 180 -4.87 -31.90 12.59
CA THR A 180 -4.45 -33.28 12.76
C THR A 180 -3.75 -33.75 11.49
N VAL A 181 -2.51 -34.18 11.62
CA VAL A 181 -1.68 -34.68 10.52
C VAL A 181 -1.41 -36.17 10.72
N ASP A 182 -1.50 -36.96 9.67
CA ASP A 182 -1.13 -38.37 9.71
C ASP A 182 0.39 -38.52 9.61
N VAL A 183 0.98 -39.15 10.61
CA VAL A 183 2.42 -39.42 10.66
C VAL A 183 2.61 -40.93 10.70
N GLU A 184 2.92 -41.53 9.54
CA GLU A 184 3.12 -42.99 9.39
C GLU A 184 1.94 -43.85 9.93
N GLY A 185 0.70 -43.43 9.65
CA GLY A 185 -0.51 -44.11 10.10
C GLY A 185 -0.96 -43.78 11.52
N THR A 186 -0.32 -42.82 12.16
CA THR A 186 -0.69 -42.31 13.49
C THR A 186 -1.19 -40.88 13.39
N PRO A 187 -2.43 -40.56 13.77
CA PRO A 187 -2.92 -39.19 13.78
C PRO A 187 -2.27 -38.41 14.92
N VAL A 188 -1.59 -37.31 14.57
CA VAL A 188 -0.94 -36.39 15.50
C VAL A 188 -1.67 -35.06 15.47
N SER A 189 -2.20 -34.62 16.60
CA SER A 189 -2.80 -33.32 16.77
C SER A 189 -1.70 -32.28 17.03
N LEU A 190 -1.70 -31.21 16.22
CA LEU A 190 -0.79 -30.07 16.25
C LEU A 190 -1.57 -28.85 16.72
N GLY A 191 -1.01 -28.11 17.67
CA GLY A 191 -1.54 -26.84 18.14
C GLY A 191 -0.71 -25.65 17.64
N GLU A 192 -1.12 -24.43 18.02
CA GLU A 192 -0.46 -23.18 17.58
C GLU A 192 1.03 -23.13 17.92
N ASP A 193 1.45 -23.65 19.09
CA ASP A 193 2.83 -23.70 19.52
C ASP A 193 3.70 -24.72 18.76
N ASP A 194 3.07 -25.66 18.08
CA ASP A 194 3.74 -26.76 17.38
C ASP A 194 4.17 -26.39 15.96
N LEU A 195 3.62 -25.32 15.41
CA LEU A 195 3.85 -24.89 14.05
C LEU A 195 4.39 -23.45 13.99
N ILE A 196 5.36 -23.25 13.13
CA ILE A 196 5.86 -21.90 12.78
C ILE A 196 5.32 -21.58 11.40
N VAL A 197 4.32 -20.70 11.34
CA VAL A 197 3.80 -20.19 10.06
C VAL A 197 4.71 -19.07 9.59
N SER A 198 5.37 -19.25 8.46
CA SER A 198 6.14 -18.22 7.77
C SER A 198 5.43 -17.85 6.48
N ALA A 199 5.26 -16.55 6.27
CA ALA A 199 4.81 -16.01 5.01
C ALA A 199 6.05 -15.86 4.11
N GLU A 200 6.17 -16.68 3.07
CA GLU A 200 7.17 -16.46 2.01
C GLU A 200 6.42 -15.85 0.83
N GLY A 201 6.84 -14.65 0.38
CA GLY A 201 6.32 -14.04 -0.84
C GLY A 201 6.44 -15.03 -2.01
N VAL A 202 5.45 -15.03 -2.90
CA VAL A 202 5.55 -15.77 -4.15
C VAL A 202 6.76 -15.24 -4.89
N GLU A 203 7.61 -16.12 -5.43
CA GLU A 203 8.82 -15.72 -6.17
C GLU A 203 8.47 -14.71 -7.27
N GLY A 204 9.19 -13.58 -7.28
CA GLY A 204 8.92 -12.46 -8.18
C GLY A 204 7.94 -11.40 -7.64
N TRP A 205 7.36 -11.62 -6.44
CA TRP A 205 6.44 -10.65 -5.81
C TRP A 205 6.99 -10.11 -4.50
N LEU A 206 6.95 -8.79 -4.36
CA LEU A 206 7.19 -8.10 -3.10
C LEU A 206 5.86 -7.62 -2.55
N VAL A 207 5.57 -7.93 -1.29
CA VAL A 207 4.31 -7.59 -0.64
C VAL A 207 4.58 -6.61 0.50
N GLY A 208 3.85 -5.51 0.50
CA GLY A 208 3.89 -4.51 1.56
C GLY A 208 2.50 -4.12 2.04
N ARG A 209 2.43 -3.62 3.26
CA ARG A 209 1.20 -3.10 3.85
C ARG A 209 1.48 -1.78 4.54
N GLU A 210 0.78 -0.74 4.12
CA GLU A 210 0.87 0.61 4.69
C GLU A 210 -0.51 1.26 4.67
N ASP A 211 -0.85 2.00 5.72
CA ASP A 211 -2.13 2.71 5.89
C ASP A 211 -3.38 1.83 5.65
N GLY A 212 -3.31 0.54 6.03
CA GLY A 212 -4.42 -0.40 5.85
C GLY A 212 -4.64 -0.91 4.43
N VAL A 213 -3.68 -0.68 3.53
CA VAL A 213 -3.71 -1.15 2.14
C VAL A 213 -2.58 -2.13 1.92
N THR A 214 -2.90 -3.34 1.45
CA THR A 214 -1.91 -4.33 1.04
C THR A 214 -1.69 -4.27 -0.47
N VAL A 215 -0.44 -4.11 -0.87
CA VAL A 215 -0.01 -4.06 -2.27
C VAL A 215 1.05 -5.11 -2.52
N ALA A 216 0.99 -5.80 -3.66
CA ALA A 216 2.08 -6.62 -4.15
C ALA A 216 2.62 -6.07 -5.46
N LEU A 217 3.95 -5.93 -5.54
CA LEU A 217 4.68 -5.48 -6.70
C LEU A 217 5.27 -6.67 -7.45
N ASP A 218 4.98 -6.79 -8.74
CA ASP A 218 5.68 -7.74 -9.62
C ASP A 218 7.09 -7.22 -9.89
N SER A 219 8.09 -7.83 -9.26
CA SER A 219 9.49 -7.42 -9.39
C SER A 219 10.20 -8.05 -10.59
N THR A 220 9.49 -8.84 -11.40
CA THR A 220 10.06 -9.45 -12.60
C THR A 220 10.12 -8.40 -13.71
N LEU A 221 11.32 -8.22 -14.25
CA LEU A 221 11.59 -7.33 -15.38
C LEU A 221 11.87 -8.17 -16.61
N ASP A 222 11.03 -8.08 -17.61
CA ASP A 222 11.29 -8.65 -18.93
C ASP A 222 12.11 -7.70 -19.83
N ASP A 223 12.61 -8.21 -20.93
CA ASP A 223 13.43 -7.42 -21.86
C ASP A 223 12.69 -6.20 -22.42
N SER A 224 11.37 -6.28 -22.57
CA SER A 224 10.53 -5.17 -23.08
C SER A 224 10.42 -4.04 -22.07
N LEU A 225 10.28 -4.37 -20.78
CA LEU A 225 10.25 -3.41 -19.70
C LEU A 225 11.61 -2.74 -19.50
N ILE A 226 12.70 -3.52 -19.59
CA ILE A 226 14.06 -3.00 -19.46
C ILE A 226 14.39 -2.01 -20.59
N GLN A 227 13.93 -2.25 -21.81
CA GLN A 227 14.14 -1.32 -22.94
C GLN A 227 13.35 -0.01 -22.85
N ARG A 228 12.29 0.02 -22.03
CA ARG A 228 11.42 1.19 -21.83
C ARG A 228 11.87 2.11 -20.69
N GLY A 229 12.77 1.63 -19.80
CA GLY A 229 13.32 2.37 -18.65
C GLY A 229 14.66 3.01 -18.98
#